data_795d822658fabf5f652e345ae392c13d
#
_entry.id   795d822658fabf5f652e345ae392c13d
#
_cell.length_a   1.000
_cell.length_b   1.000
_cell.length_c   1.000
_cell.angle_alpha   90.00
_cell.angle_beta   90.00
_cell.angle_gamma   90.00
#
_symmetry.space_group_name_H-M   'P 1'
#
loop_
_entity.id
_entity.type
_entity.pdbx_description
1 polymer ?
#
loop_
_entity_poly.entity_id
_entity_poly.type
_entity_poly.pdbx_seq_one_letter_code
_entity_poly.pdbx_strand_id
1 'polypeptide(L)'
;VQGNTLTEPAFSAPNGGLKQFNFIVSNPPFKLDFSDFREKLTSKERANIYFAGVPVVPANKKESMAIYLCFLQHVLASLTNKGKAAIVLPSGFLTARQKIEKAIRQQLVEKKWLRGVVSMPPNIFGTTGTSVSVLFIDKENASSRTGAVLIDASKLGEDRTIDGKKRRVLTSADEQQIIDAFKKHEPVDGLAVVPSYQEIEEKDFSFSAGQYFDVKIEHIDITPEEFNQKISAFMAEFEELSAKSSELDVEIRKQMMCLRYE
;
A
#
# COMPACT_ATOMS: atom_id res chain seq x y z
N VAL A 1 11.65 -18.17 19.22
CA VAL A 1 12.05 -17.22 20.27
C VAL A 1 10.94 -16.20 20.43
N GLN A 2 10.43 -16.03 21.65
CA GLN A 2 9.45 -14.99 21.97
C GLN A 2 10.19 -13.71 22.37
N GLY A 3 9.80 -12.55 21.83
CA GLY A 3 10.44 -11.27 22.14
C GLY A 3 9.99 -10.16 21.19
N ASN A 4 10.46 -8.94 21.44
CA ASN A 4 10.18 -7.79 20.59
C ASN A 4 11.31 -7.63 19.56
N THR A 5 11.05 -7.98 18.30
CA THR A 5 12.03 -7.93 17.21
C THR A 5 12.65 -6.55 17.01
N LEU A 6 11.92 -5.46 17.28
CA LEU A 6 12.42 -4.11 17.05
C LEU A 6 13.35 -3.62 18.16
N THR A 7 13.12 -4.01 19.42
CA THR A 7 13.92 -3.58 20.57
C THR A 7 14.98 -4.59 20.99
N GLU A 8 14.67 -5.88 20.83
CA GLU A 8 15.50 -7.01 21.28
C GLU A 8 15.51 -8.10 20.21
N PRO A 9 16.16 -7.84 19.04
CA PRO A 9 16.20 -8.81 17.97
C PRO A 9 16.88 -10.09 18.44
N ALA A 10 16.18 -11.23 18.31
CA ALA A 10 16.68 -12.54 18.76
C ALA A 10 17.93 -13.02 18.01
N PHE A 11 18.16 -12.44 16.82
CA PHE A 11 19.32 -12.77 15.99
C PHE A 11 20.25 -11.56 15.91
N SER A 12 21.37 -11.66 16.60
CA SER A 12 22.44 -10.66 16.60
C SER A 12 23.66 -11.18 15.87
N ALA A 13 24.41 -10.27 15.26
CA ALA A 13 25.73 -10.57 14.72
C ALA A 13 26.76 -10.63 15.87
N PRO A 14 27.93 -11.29 15.68
CA PRO A 14 28.97 -11.36 16.71
C PRO A 14 29.47 -10.01 17.21
N ASN A 15 29.35 -8.95 16.40
CA ASN A 15 29.71 -7.58 16.73
C ASN A 15 28.59 -6.79 17.45
N GLY A 16 27.52 -7.45 17.87
CA GLY A 16 26.35 -6.81 18.52
C GLY A 16 25.37 -6.12 17.58
N GLY A 17 25.62 -6.10 16.26
CA GLY A 17 24.70 -5.57 15.26
C GLY A 17 23.60 -6.57 14.87
N LEU A 18 22.75 -6.18 13.92
CA LEU A 18 21.72 -7.06 13.37
C LEU A 18 22.37 -8.17 12.52
N LYS A 19 21.93 -9.41 12.74
CA LYS A 19 22.25 -10.51 11.82
C LYS A 19 21.64 -10.22 10.46
N GLN A 20 22.42 -10.43 9.40
CA GLN A 20 21.97 -10.24 8.03
C GLN A 20 21.55 -11.56 7.39
N PHE A 21 20.55 -11.46 6.51
CA PHE A 21 19.91 -12.59 5.84
C PHE A 21 19.88 -12.37 4.33
N ASN A 22 19.97 -13.46 3.58
CA ASN A 22 19.84 -13.42 2.13
C ASN A 22 18.37 -13.32 1.68
N PHE A 23 17.45 -13.86 2.47
CA PHE A 23 16.01 -13.83 2.18
C PHE A 23 15.22 -13.46 3.43
N ILE A 24 14.32 -12.50 3.29
CA ILE A 24 13.39 -12.11 4.35
C ILE A 24 11.98 -12.03 3.76
N VAL A 25 11.03 -12.70 4.40
CA VAL A 25 9.60 -12.56 4.13
C VAL A 25 8.93 -12.06 5.40
N SER A 26 8.11 -11.01 5.29
CA SER A 26 7.49 -10.39 6.47
C SER A 26 6.07 -9.92 6.18
N ASN A 27 5.18 -10.18 7.14
CA ASN A 27 3.86 -9.59 7.22
C ASN A 27 3.74 -8.93 8.60
N PRO A 28 4.25 -7.72 8.77
CA PRO A 28 4.26 -7.03 10.06
C PRO A 28 2.88 -6.49 10.43
N PRO A 29 2.61 -6.21 11.71
CA PRO A 29 1.47 -5.41 12.10
C PRO A 29 1.55 -4.02 11.47
N PHE A 30 0.42 -3.50 10.96
CA PHE A 30 0.42 -2.19 10.29
C PHE A 30 0.35 -1.04 11.28
N LYS A 31 -0.47 -1.21 12.32
CA LYS A 31 -0.72 -0.22 13.35
C LYS A 31 -0.63 -0.88 14.72
N LEU A 32 0.06 -0.23 15.62
CA LEU A 32 0.21 -0.67 17.01
C LEU A 32 0.64 0.54 17.85
N ASP A 33 0.14 0.65 19.07
CA ASP A 33 0.74 1.53 20.06
C ASP A 33 2.10 0.99 20.48
N PHE A 34 3.15 1.72 20.19
CA PHE A 34 4.51 1.42 20.61
C PHE A 34 5.18 2.62 21.33
N SER A 35 4.36 3.48 21.87
CA SER A 35 4.83 4.68 22.62
C SER A 35 5.78 4.31 23.74
N ASP A 36 5.55 3.18 24.43
CA ASP A 36 6.34 2.74 25.59
C ASP A 36 7.80 2.39 25.25
N PHE A 37 8.06 1.94 24.03
CA PHE A 37 9.42 1.57 23.61
C PHE A 37 9.96 2.40 22.45
N ARG A 38 9.23 3.44 22.03
CA ARG A 38 9.63 4.31 20.92
C ARG A 38 11.01 4.94 21.14
N GLU A 39 11.32 5.39 22.35
CA GLU A 39 12.62 6.00 22.66
C GLU A 39 13.78 5.05 22.41
N LYS A 40 13.62 3.76 22.70
CA LYS A 40 14.63 2.75 22.38
C LYS A 40 14.94 2.69 20.87
N LEU A 41 13.93 2.94 20.01
CA LEU A 41 14.10 2.94 18.55
C LEU A 41 14.76 4.20 18.02
N THR A 42 14.66 5.32 18.75
CA THR A 42 15.25 6.63 18.35
C THR A 42 16.67 6.83 18.91
N SER A 43 17.24 5.84 19.57
CA SER A 43 18.60 5.94 20.11
C SER A 43 19.65 6.12 19.00
N LYS A 44 20.78 6.75 19.33
CA LYS A 44 21.87 7.00 18.36
C LYS A 44 22.42 5.70 17.76
N GLU A 45 22.47 4.63 18.54
CA GLU A 45 22.98 3.32 18.12
C GLU A 45 22.07 2.67 17.04
N ARG A 46 20.79 3.10 16.97
CA ARG A 46 19.80 2.60 16.03
C ARG A 46 19.53 3.53 14.85
N ALA A 47 20.18 4.69 14.80
CA ALA A 47 19.99 5.66 13.73
C ALA A 47 20.28 5.06 12.32
N ASN A 48 21.21 4.13 12.21
CA ASN A 48 21.49 3.44 10.95
C ASN A 48 20.41 2.45 10.53
N ILE A 49 19.62 1.94 11.48
CA ILE A 49 18.47 1.06 11.22
C ILE A 49 17.27 1.91 10.81
N TYR A 50 16.96 2.94 11.59
CA TYR A 50 15.80 3.81 11.40
C TYR A 50 16.18 5.12 10.70
N PHE A 51 16.83 5.01 9.55
CA PHE A 51 17.41 6.14 8.80
C PHE A 51 16.38 7.19 8.37
N ALA A 52 15.15 6.77 8.09
CA ALA A 52 14.05 7.67 7.73
C ALA A 52 13.34 8.27 8.97
N GLY A 53 13.68 7.77 10.15
CA GLY A 53 13.08 8.14 11.42
C GLY A 53 12.08 7.12 11.94
N VAL A 54 11.53 7.43 13.11
CA VAL A 54 10.53 6.61 13.82
C VAL A 54 9.24 7.42 13.95
N PRO A 55 8.07 6.85 13.64
CA PRO A 55 6.79 7.57 13.74
C PRO A 55 6.60 8.25 15.09
N VAL A 56 6.08 9.47 15.07
CA VAL A 56 5.80 10.24 16.29
C VAL A 56 4.59 9.69 17.03
N VAL A 57 4.55 9.86 18.35
CA VAL A 57 3.37 9.51 19.15
C VAL A 57 2.30 10.56 18.88
N PRO A 58 1.13 10.19 18.34
CA PRO A 58 0.04 11.14 18.16
C PRO A 58 -0.57 11.52 19.51
N ALA A 59 -1.10 12.72 19.60
CA ALA A 59 -1.79 13.20 20.82
C ALA A 59 -3.00 12.32 21.18
N ASN A 60 -3.71 11.85 20.14
CA ASN A 60 -4.85 10.93 20.24
C ASN A 60 -4.61 9.71 19.37
N LYS A 61 -5.26 8.58 19.70
CA LYS A 61 -5.22 7.34 18.90
C LYS A 61 -3.81 6.76 18.73
N LYS A 62 -3.10 6.54 19.83
CA LYS A 62 -1.76 5.93 19.82
C LYS A 62 -1.72 4.58 19.12
N GLU A 63 -2.81 3.83 19.17
CA GLU A 63 -3.00 2.56 18.44
C GLU A 63 -2.93 2.70 16.91
N SER A 64 -3.01 3.93 16.38
CA SER A 64 -2.87 4.20 14.95
C SER A 64 -1.43 4.40 14.48
N MET A 65 -0.43 4.34 15.37
CA MET A 65 0.97 4.53 15.02
C MET A 65 1.42 3.50 13.98
N ALA A 66 2.05 3.96 12.90
CA ALA A 66 2.46 3.17 11.74
C ALA A 66 3.71 2.34 12.03
N ILE A 67 3.60 1.31 12.88
CA ILE A 67 4.73 0.47 13.30
C ILE A 67 5.37 -0.28 12.13
N TYR A 68 4.61 -0.57 11.05
CA TYR A 68 5.15 -1.22 9.86
C TYR A 68 6.35 -0.49 9.25
N LEU A 69 6.44 0.84 9.42
CA LEU A 69 7.58 1.64 8.95
C LEU A 69 8.87 1.29 9.71
N CYS A 70 8.77 0.94 10.98
CA CYS A 70 9.91 0.44 11.75
C CYS A 70 10.31 -0.96 11.28
N PHE A 71 9.34 -1.85 11.05
CA PHE A 71 9.62 -3.19 10.51
C PHE A 71 10.25 -3.13 9.12
N LEU A 72 9.76 -2.26 8.22
CA LEU A 72 10.34 -2.13 6.88
C LEU A 72 11.81 -1.68 6.95
N GLN A 73 12.14 -0.69 7.76
CA GLN A 73 13.51 -0.23 7.96
C GLN A 73 14.39 -1.32 8.61
N HIS A 74 13.84 -2.06 9.58
CA HIS A 74 14.54 -3.20 10.19
C HIS A 74 14.83 -4.31 9.17
N VAL A 75 13.89 -4.64 8.28
CA VAL A 75 14.09 -5.59 7.18
C VAL A 75 15.21 -5.10 6.27
N LEU A 76 15.22 -3.82 5.87
CA LEU A 76 16.27 -3.24 5.03
C LEU A 76 17.65 -3.33 5.67
N ALA A 77 17.76 -3.08 6.99
CA ALA A 77 19.00 -3.18 7.74
C ALA A 77 19.46 -4.64 7.95
N SER A 78 18.53 -5.60 7.95
CA SER A 78 18.81 -7.02 8.15
C SER A 78 19.08 -7.78 6.84
N LEU A 79 19.04 -7.13 5.69
CA LEU A 79 19.40 -7.74 4.40
C LEU A 79 20.87 -7.64 4.14
N THR A 80 21.48 -8.75 3.67
CA THR A 80 22.84 -8.72 3.09
C THR A 80 22.88 -7.83 1.85
N ASN A 81 24.09 -7.53 1.38
CA ASN A 81 24.28 -6.74 0.15
C ASN A 81 23.74 -7.41 -1.13
N LYS A 82 23.42 -8.72 -1.06
CA LYS A 82 22.76 -9.49 -2.12
C LYS A 82 21.39 -9.99 -1.68
N GLY A 83 20.89 -9.46 -0.56
CA GLY A 83 19.65 -9.92 0.05
C GLY A 83 18.41 -9.49 -0.72
N LYS A 84 17.37 -10.33 -0.63
CA LYS A 84 16.06 -10.13 -1.22
C LYS A 84 14.99 -10.19 -0.14
N ALA A 85 13.96 -9.36 -0.25
CA ALA A 85 12.84 -9.41 0.68
C ALA A 85 11.50 -9.23 -0.03
N ALA A 86 10.47 -9.82 0.57
CA ALA A 86 9.08 -9.52 0.29
C ALA A 86 8.38 -9.11 1.59
N ILE A 87 7.73 -7.95 1.59
CA ILE A 87 7.05 -7.43 2.76
C ILE A 87 5.66 -6.94 2.41
N VAL A 88 4.68 -7.34 3.22
CA VAL A 88 3.29 -6.89 3.08
C VAL A 88 3.13 -5.55 3.79
N LEU A 89 2.58 -4.57 3.08
CA LEU A 89 2.40 -3.20 3.56
C LEU A 89 0.98 -2.71 3.25
N PRO A 90 0.45 -1.73 4.00
CA PRO A 90 -0.78 -1.06 3.62
C PRO A 90 -0.56 -0.30 2.31
N SER A 91 -1.51 -0.39 1.35
CA SER A 91 -1.36 0.23 0.02
C SER A 91 -1.18 1.75 0.08
N GLY A 92 -1.64 2.41 1.16
CA GLY A 92 -1.39 3.83 1.40
C GLY A 92 0.10 4.21 1.44
N PHE A 93 1.00 3.26 1.79
CA PHE A 93 2.44 3.49 1.74
C PHE A 93 2.95 3.86 0.34
N LEU A 94 2.31 3.34 -0.71
CA LEU A 94 2.79 3.51 -2.08
C LEU A 94 2.80 4.97 -2.55
N THR A 95 1.92 5.79 -2.01
CA THR A 95 1.72 7.20 -2.42
C THR A 95 1.77 8.19 -1.27
N ALA A 96 2.02 7.72 -0.05
CA ALA A 96 2.05 8.57 1.14
C ALA A 96 3.08 9.70 1.01
N ARG A 97 2.68 10.93 1.36
CA ARG A 97 3.54 12.11 1.27
C ARG A 97 4.26 12.45 2.58
N GLN A 98 4.00 11.70 3.64
CA GLN A 98 4.65 11.88 4.93
C GLN A 98 6.15 11.61 4.82
N LYS A 99 6.92 12.30 5.65
CA LYS A 99 8.39 12.34 5.59
C LYS A 99 9.04 10.96 5.63
N ILE A 100 8.57 10.08 6.53
CA ILE A 100 9.18 8.76 6.74
C ILE A 100 8.91 7.85 5.54
N GLU A 101 7.64 7.74 5.11
CA GLU A 101 7.23 6.92 3.98
C GLU A 101 7.95 7.35 2.70
N LYS A 102 7.99 8.66 2.43
CA LYS A 102 8.67 9.20 1.26
C LYS A 102 10.16 8.93 1.30
N ALA A 103 10.83 9.16 2.43
CA ALA A 103 12.26 8.91 2.57
C ALA A 103 12.63 7.44 2.34
N ILE A 104 11.79 6.50 2.80
CA ILE A 104 12.01 5.07 2.55
C ILE A 104 11.88 4.75 1.05
N ARG A 105 10.82 5.23 0.38
CA ARG A 105 10.63 5.02 -1.06
C ARG A 105 11.76 5.64 -1.86
N GLN A 106 12.16 6.85 -1.53
CA GLN A 106 13.29 7.55 -2.13
C GLN A 106 14.57 6.70 -2.04
N GLN A 107 14.93 6.20 -0.86
CA GLN A 107 16.12 5.35 -0.71
C GLN A 107 16.03 4.07 -1.54
N LEU A 108 14.84 3.43 -1.61
CA LEU A 108 14.64 2.22 -2.42
C LEU A 108 14.88 2.48 -3.91
N VAL A 109 14.50 3.66 -4.41
CA VAL A 109 14.69 4.08 -5.80
C VAL A 109 16.14 4.49 -6.06
N GLU A 110 16.72 5.39 -5.27
CA GLU A 110 18.10 5.88 -5.41
C GLU A 110 19.14 4.75 -5.32
N LYS A 111 18.91 3.80 -4.42
CA LYS A 111 19.75 2.60 -4.28
C LYS A 111 19.41 1.51 -5.30
N LYS A 112 18.36 1.69 -6.12
CA LYS A 112 17.86 0.71 -7.08
C LYS A 112 17.51 -0.65 -6.44
N TRP A 113 17.07 -0.62 -5.17
CA TRP A 113 16.68 -1.80 -4.41
C TRP A 113 15.23 -2.21 -4.63
N LEU A 114 14.41 -1.29 -5.12
CA LEU A 114 13.02 -1.60 -5.49
C LEU A 114 13.01 -2.57 -6.68
N ARG A 115 12.60 -3.82 -6.45
CA ARG A 115 12.43 -4.79 -7.53
C ARG A 115 11.05 -4.68 -8.15
N GLY A 116 10.03 -4.44 -7.34
CA GLY A 116 8.67 -4.22 -7.77
C GLY A 116 7.66 -4.16 -6.63
N VAL A 117 6.41 -3.92 -7.01
CA VAL A 117 5.26 -3.89 -6.09
C VAL A 117 4.09 -4.60 -6.74
N VAL A 118 3.34 -5.35 -5.95
CA VAL A 118 2.05 -5.93 -6.35
C VAL A 118 0.97 -5.35 -5.43
N SER A 119 0.09 -4.54 -5.97
CA SER A 119 -1.12 -4.08 -5.27
C SER A 119 -2.16 -5.20 -5.30
N MET A 120 -2.54 -5.69 -4.13
CA MET A 120 -3.42 -6.85 -4.00
C MET A 120 -4.90 -6.46 -4.07
N PRO A 121 -5.78 -7.40 -4.41
CA PRO A 121 -7.22 -7.17 -4.33
C PRO A 121 -7.67 -6.76 -2.92
N PRO A 122 -8.75 -5.96 -2.79
CA PRO A 122 -9.34 -5.65 -1.49
C PRO A 122 -9.85 -6.92 -0.82
N ASN A 123 -9.95 -6.91 0.50
CA ASN A 123 -10.48 -8.02 1.32
C ASN A 123 -9.74 -9.36 1.19
N ILE A 124 -8.50 -9.37 0.67
CA ILE A 124 -7.71 -10.60 0.56
C ILE A 124 -7.40 -11.21 1.95
N PHE A 125 -7.26 -10.40 2.98
CA PHE A 125 -7.06 -10.85 4.36
C PHE A 125 -8.34 -10.93 5.19
N GLY A 126 -9.51 -10.86 4.61
CA GLY A 126 -10.83 -11.17 5.23
C GLY A 126 -11.16 -10.57 6.62
N THR A 127 -10.17 -10.13 7.37
CA THR A 127 -10.30 -9.57 8.72
C THR A 127 -10.11 -8.07 8.79
N THR A 128 -9.53 -7.47 7.77
CA THR A 128 -9.27 -6.04 7.70
C THR A 128 -9.71 -5.48 6.35
N GLY A 129 -10.51 -4.42 6.36
CA GLY A 129 -10.87 -3.67 5.14
C GLY A 129 -9.70 -2.86 4.54
N THR A 130 -8.47 -3.08 5.03
CA THR A 130 -7.28 -2.37 4.56
C THR A 130 -6.76 -3.02 3.29
N SER A 131 -6.69 -2.26 2.20
CA SER A 131 -5.99 -2.68 0.99
C SER A 131 -4.50 -2.84 1.26
N VAL A 132 -3.91 -3.91 0.74
CA VAL A 132 -2.51 -4.26 0.97
C VAL A 132 -1.75 -4.36 -0.34
N SER A 133 -0.45 -4.18 -0.25
CA SER A 133 0.48 -4.38 -1.35
C SER A 133 1.69 -5.17 -0.87
N VAL A 134 2.29 -5.94 -1.75
CA VAL A 134 3.54 -6.66 -1.48
C VAL A 134 4.68 -5.89 -2.14
N LEU A 135 5.62 -5.44 -1.33
CA LEU A 135 6.83 -4.75 -1.77
C LEU A 135 7.96 -5.79 -1.90
N PHE A 136 8.58 -5.83 -3.06
CA PHE A 136 9.73 -6.69 -3.35
C PHE A 136 11.01 -5.87 -3.41
N ILE A 137 11.97 -6.26 -2.59
CA ILE A 137 13.28 -5.63 -2.46
C ILE A 137 14.32 -6.61 -2.95
N ASP A 138 15.28 -6.13 -3.73
CA ASP A 138 16.41 -6.94 -4.21
C ASP A 138 17.64 -6.05 -4.29
N LYS A 139 18.62 -6.30 -3.41
CA LYS A 139 19.90 -5.58 -3.39
C LYS A 139 20.92 -6.15 -4.37
N GLU A 140 20.70 -7.39 -4.84
CA GLU A 140 21.56 -8.01 -5.84
C GLU A 140 21.37 -7.33 -7.21
N ASN A 141 22.47 -7.13 -7.93
CA ASN A 141 22.46 -6.51 -9.27
C ASN A 141 21.77 -5.12 -9.34
N ALA A 142 21.72 -4.40 -8.23
CA ALA A 142 21.08 -3.08 -8.18
C ALA A 142 21.65 -2.11 -9.23
N SER A 143 22.97 -2.13 -9.47
CA SER A 143 23.65 -1.24 -10.42
C SER A 143 23.22 -1.44 -11.88
N SER A 144 22.84 -2.64 -12.28
CA SER A 144 22.41 -2.96 -13.65
C SER A 144 20.91 -2.77 -13.89
N ARG A 145 20.13 -2.51 -12.83
CA ARG A 145 18.68 -2.39 -12.92
C ARG A 145 18.27 -0.99 -13.37
N THR A 146 17.38 -0.90 -14.35
CA THR A 146 16.91 0.35 -14.94
C THR A 146 15.57 0.83 -14.41
N GLY A 147 14.74 -0.08 -13.87
CA GLY A 147 13.41 0.25 -13.37
C GLY A 147 12.83 -0.85 -12.46
N ALA A 148 11.57 -0.71 -12.12
CA ALA A 148 10.84 -1.63 -11.24
C ALA A 148 9.51 -2.05 -11.87
N VAL A 149 9.02 -3.25 -11.54
CA VAL A 149 7.70 -3.73 -12.00
C VAL A 149 6.64 -3.30 -10.99
N LEU A 150 5.64 -2.56 -11.43
CA LEU A 150 4.50 -2.17 -10.62
C LEU A 150 3.24 -2.85 -11.16
N ILE A 151 2.62 -3.69 -10.35
CA ILE A 151 1.47 -4.51 -10.75
C ILE A 151 0.24 -4.05 -9.97
N ASP A 152 -0.84 -3.79 -10.68
CA ASP A 152 -2.17 -3.55 -10.10
C ASP A 152 -3.04 -4.80 -10.25
N ALA A 153 -2.97 -5.68 -9.26
CA ALA A 153 -3.83 -6.86 -9.17
C ALA A 153 -5.16 -6.58 -8.45
N SER A 154 -5.52 -5.32 -8.19
CA SER A 154 -6.72 -4.96 -7.41
C SER A 154 -8.03 -5.46 -7.99
N LYS A 155 -8.08 -5.71 -9.30
CA LYS A 155 -9.25 -6.23 -10.02
C LYS A 155 -9.29 -7.75 -10.13
N LEU A 156 -8.20 -8.44 -9.80
CA LEU A 156 -8.10 -9.89 -9.90
C LEU A 156 -8.82 -10.60 -8.75
N GLY A 157 -9.01 -11.92 -8.91
CA GLY A 157 -9.62 -12.79 -7.93
C GLY A 157 -11.14 -12.86 -8.00
N GLU A 158 -11.68 -13.76 -7.22
CA GLU A 158 -13.10 -14.06 -7.10
C GLU A 158 -13.58 -13.86 -5.67
N ASP A 159 -14.83 -13.43 -5.51
CA ASP A 159 -15.44 -13.33 -4.18
C ASP A 159 -15.89 -14.71 -3.72
N ARG A 160 -15.36 -15.17 -2.60
CA ARG A 160 -15.74 -16.44 -1.96
C ARG A 160 -16.19 -16.19 -0.51
N THR A 161 -17.15 -16.97 -0.05
CA THR A 161 -17.54 -16.98 1.36
C THR A 161 -16.73 -18.07 2.07
N ILE A 162 -15.85 -17.65 2.98
CA ILE A 162 -15.02 -18.53 3.81
C ILE A 162 -15.34 -18.21 5.27
N ASP A 163 -15.73 -19.22 6.06
CA ASP A 163 -16.13 -19.06 7.46
C ASP A 163 -17.22 -17.98 7.65
N GLY A 164 -18.21 -17.92 6.74
CA GLY A 164 -19.30 -16.97 6.79
C GLY A 164 -18.92 -15.52 6.41
N LYS A 165 -17.68 -15.25 6.01
CA LYS A 165 -17.20 -13.93 5.61
C LYS A 165 -16.85 -13.89 4.13
N LYS A 166 -17.25 -12.82 3.44
CA LYS A 166 -16.83 -12.58 2.06
C LYS A 166 -15.34 -12.25 2.03
N ARG A 167 -14.58 -12.98 1.21
CA ARG A 167 -13.16 -12.76 0.95
C ARG A 167 -12.90 -12.76 -0.54
N ARG A 168 -11.95 -11.95 -0.97
CA ARG A 168 -11.40 -12.01 -2.31
C ARG A 168 -10.30 -13.06 -2.35
N VAL A 169 -10.34 -14.01 -3.27
CA VAL A 169 -9.37 -15.10 -3.41
C VAL A 169 -8.82 -15.07 -4.83
N LEU A 170 -7.50 -15.02 -4.96
CA LEU A 170 -6.86 -15.17 -6.27
C LEU A 170 -7.04 -16.60 -6.76
N THR A 171 -7.34 -16.74 -8.04
CA THR A 171 -7.31 -18.05 -8.71
C THR A 171 -5.86 -18.40 -9.08
N SER A 172 -5.60 -19.67 -9.38
CA SER A 172 -4.27 -20.07 -9.87
C SER A 172 -3.89 -19.38 -11.19
N ALA A 173 -4.88 -19.00 -12.00
CA ALA A 173 -4.66 -18.24 -13.22
C ALA A 173 -4.24 -16.79 -12.90
N ASP A 174 -4.88 -16.14 -11.92
CA ASP A 174 -4.51 -14.79 -11.45
C ASP A 174 -3.10 -14.79 -10.87
N GLU A 175 -2.78 -15.78 -10.04
CA GLU A 175 -1.43 -15.95 -9.47
C GLU A 175 -0.38 -16.09 -10.56
N GLN A 176 -0.65 -16.95 -11.57
CA GLN A 176 0.27 -17.14 -12.67
C GLN A 176 0.45 -15.88 -13.51
N GLN A 177 -0.62 -15.13 -13.74
CA GLN A 177 -0.58 -13.85 -14.45
C GLN A 177 0.32 -12.82 -13.74
N ILE A 178 0.19 -12.71 -12.41
CA ILE A 178 1.05 -11.85 -11.58
C ILE A 178 2.51 -12.30 -11.66
N ILE A 179 2.76 -13.60 -11.51
CA ILE A 179 4.12 -14.18 -11.56
C ILE A 179 4.78 -13.92 -12.91
N ASP A 180 4.03 -14.12 -14.01
CA ASP A 180 4.54 -13.93 -15.36
C ASP A 180 4.87 -12.46 -15.64
N ALA A 181 3.99 -11.53 -15.28
CA ALA A 181 4.23 -10.09 -15.40
C ALA A 181 5.48 -9.68 -14.60
N PHE A 182 5.62 -10.20 -13.37
CA PHE A 182 6.77 -9.91 -12.52
C PHE A 182 8.08 -10.48 -13.06
N LYS A 183 8.07 -11.69 -13.65
CA LYS A 183 9.25 -12.37 -14.20
C LYS A 183 9.69 -11.78 -15.53
N LYS A 184 8.75 -11.54 -16.45
CA LYS A 184 9.03 -11.02 -17.79
C LYS A 184 9.58 -9.61 -17.78
N HIS A 185 9.23 -8.82 -16.77
CA HIS A 185 9.65 -7.41 -16.67
C HIS A 185 9.17 -6.56 -17.87
N GLU A 186 7.98 -6.86 -18.35
CA GLU A 186 7.35 -6.20 -19.49
C GLU A 186 6.01 -5.60 -19.07
N PRO A 187 5.60 -4.48 -19.67
CA PRO A 187 4.29 -3.91 -19.39
C PRO A 187 3.18 -4.84 -19.90
N VAL A 188 2.10 -4.92 -19.14
CA VAL A 188 0.88 -5.64 -19.49
C VAL A 188 -0.30 -4.68 -19.31
N ASP A 189 -1.06 -4.48 -20.39
CA ASP A 189 -2.16 -3.52 -20.42
C ASP A 189 -3.14 -3.74 -19.25
N GLY A 190 -3.44 -2.67 -18.53
CA GLY A 190 -4.34 -2.69 -17.37
C GLY A 190 -3.87 -3.49 -16.14
N LEU A 191 -2.69 -4.14 -16.18
CA LEU A 191 -2.17 -4.97 -15.09
C LEU A 191 -0.80 -4.50 -14.59
N ALA A 192 0.17 -4.31 -15.48
CA ALA A 192 1.55 -4.07 -15.08
C ALA A 192 2.22 -2.98 -15.90
N VAL A 193 3.04 -2.17 -15.23
CA VAL A 193 3.92 -1.17 -15.84
C VAL A 193 5.35 -1.37 -15.35
N VAL A 194 6.32 -0.91 -16.12
CA VAL A 194 7.74 -1.02 -15.81
C VAL A 194 8.41 0.35 -15.94
N PRO A 195 8.07 1.29 -15.05
CA PRO A 195 8.71 2.60 -15.08
C PRO A 195 10.20 2.49 -14.74
N SER A 196 11.00 3.34 -15.38
CA SER A 196 12.38 3.58 -14.98
C SER A 196 12.45 4.22 -13.59
N TYR A 197 13.59 4.12 -12.92
CA TYR A 197 13.77 4.81 -11.64
C TYR A 197 13.67 6.32 -11.76
N GLN A 198 14.04 6.90 -12.91
CA GLN A 198 13.88 8.32 -13.18
C GLN A 198 12.41 8.71 -13.27
N GLU A 199 11.59 7.96 -13.99
CA GLU A 199 10.14 8.21 -14.04
C GLU A 199 9.46 8.06 -12.65
N ILE A 200 9.96 7.15 -11.81
CA ILE A 200 9.47 7.01 -10.43
C ILE A 200 9.85 8.25 -9.59
N GLU A 201 11.06 8.78 -9.77
CA GLU A 201 11.49 10.01 -9.12
C GLU A 201 10.65 11.22 -9.58
N GLU A 202 10.44 11.39 -10.89
CA GLU A 202 9.61 12.45 -11.46
C GLU A 202 8.16 12.42 -10.96
N LYS A 203 7.65 11.23 -10.61
CA LYS A 203 6.32 11.05 -9.99
C LYS A 203 6.37 10.99 -8.46
N ASP A 204 7.28 11.75 -7.85
CA ASP A 204 7.41 11.90 -6.38
C ASP A 204 7.56 10.57 -5.65
N PHE A 205 8.34 9.66 -6.24
CA PHE A 205 8.60 8.31 -5.71
C PHE A 205 7.32 7.50 -5.48
N SER A 206 6.31 7.68 -6.29
CA SER A 206 5.08 6.89 -6.22
C SER A 206 5.31 5.47 -6.71
N PHE A 207 4.81 4.48 -5.97
CA PHE A 207 4.87 3.06 -6.33
C PHE A 207 3.50 2.51 -6.79
N SER A 208 2.53 3.38 -7.02
CA SER A 208 1.20 2.98 -7.50
C SER A 208 1.21 2.82 -9.02
N ALA A 209 0.98 1.62 -9.53
CA ALA A 209 0.94 1.32 -10.96
C ALA A 209 -0.05 2.22 -11.73
N GLY A 210 -1.19 2.56 -11.11
CA GLY A 210 -2.22 3.40 -11.71
C GLY A 210 -1.77 4.80 -12.13
N GLN A 211 -0.62 5.29 -11.62
CA GLN A 211 -0.06 6.57 -12.03
C GLN A 211 0.80 6.50 -13.30
N TYR A 212 1.06 5.30 -13.79
CA TYR A 212 1.93 5.04 -14.95
C TYR A 212 1.18 4.41 -16.11
N PHE A 213 -0.08 4.00 -15.92
CA PHE A 213 -0.92 3.58 -17.04
C PHE A 213 -1.23 4.78 -17.93
N ASP A 214 -1.17 4.57 -19.23
CA ASP A 214 -1.67 5.56 -20.19
C ASP A 214 -3.16 5.75 -19.97
N VAL A 215 -3.57 7.01 -19.90
CA VAL A 215 -5.00 7.34 -19.88
C VAL A 215 -5.53 7.10 -21.30
N LYS A 216 -6.14 5.94 -21.51
CA LYS A 216 -6.92 5.73 -22.74
C LYS A 216 -8.15 6.61 -22.64
N ILE A 217 -8.12 7.73 -23.30
CA ILE A 217 -9.32 8.54 -23.52
C ILE A 217 -10.13 7.78 -24.58
N GLU A 218 -11.10 6.99 -24.12
CA GLU A 218 -12.11 6.48 -25.03
C GLU A 218 -12.90 7.69 -25.53
N HIS A 219 -12.66 8.10 -26.76
CA HIS A 219 -13.54 9.02 -27.45
C HIS A 219 -14.87 8.27 -27.64
N ILE A 220 -15.83 8.61 -26.82
CA ILE A 220 -17.21 8.19 -27.05
C ILE A 220 -17.71 9.12 -28.16
N ASP A 221 -17.73 8.63 -29.39
CA ASP A 221 -18.36 9.31 -30.52
C ASP A 221 -19.86 9.32 -30.28
N ILE A 222 -20.35 10.36 -29.62
CA ILE A 222 -21.79 10.64 -29.48
C ILE A 222 -22.10 11.88 -30.27
N THR A 223 -23.24 11.88 -30.93
CA THR A 223 -23.74 13.08 -31.60
C THR A 223 -24.10 14.16 -30.60
N PRO A 224 -24.11 15.45 -30.98
CA PRO A 224 -24.56 16.51 -30.09
C PRO A 224 -25.98 16.30 -29.57
N GLU A 225 -26.86 15.68 -30.36
CA GLU A 225 -28.22 15.33 -29.98
C GLU A 225 -28.24 14.26 -28.88
N GLU A 226 -27.48 13.19 -29.04
CA GLU A 226 -27.33 12.12 -28.04
C GLU A 226 -26.70 12.63 -26.74
N PHE A 227 -25.72 13.52 -26.84
CA PHE A 227 -25.10 14.18 -25.68
C PHE A 227 -26.14 14.99 -24.91
N ASN A 228 -26.90 15.85 -25.60
CA ASN A 228 -27.93 16.67 -24.97
C ASN A 228 -29.06 15.84 -24.35
N GLN A 229 -29.46 14.73 -24.97
CA GLN A 229 -30.42 13.79 -24.39
C GLN A 229 -29.91 13.17 -23.10
N LYS A 230 -28.64 12.70 -23.08
CA LYS A 230 -28.02 12.14 -21.86
C LYS A 230 -27.91 13.17 -20.75
N ILE A 231 -27.48 14.38 -21.05
CA ILE A 231 -27.39 15.48 -20.06
C ILE A 231 -28.79 15.80 -19.49
N SER A 232 -29.82 15.90 -20.35
CA SER A 232 -31.19 16.16 -19.88
C SER A 232 -31.70 15.03 -18.97
N ALA A 233 -31.41 13.77 -19.29
CA ALA A 233 -31.78 12.63 -18.47
C ALA A 233 -31.05 12.66 -17.10
N PHE A 234 -29.75 12.94 -17.08
CA PHE A 234 -28.99 13.07 -15.83
C PHE A 234 -29.48 14.23 -14.97
N MET A 235 -29.83 15.37 -15.59
CA MET A 235 -30.40 16.50 -14.84
C MET A 235 -31.73 16.14 -14.19
N ALA A 236 -32.61 15.45 -14.92
CA ALA A 236 -33.90 15.01 -14.37
C ALA A 236 -33.72 14.03 -13.19
N GLU A 237 -32.82 13.05 -13.32
CA GLU A 237 -32.48 12.11 -12.24
C GLU A 237 -31.86 12.82 -11.03
N PHE A 238 -30.99 13.78 -11.27
CA PHE A 238 -30.38 14.59 -10.21
C PHE A 238 -31.41 15.41 -9.45
N GLU A 239 -32.36 16.05 -10.15
CA GLU A 239 -33.44 16.80 -9.53
C GLU A 239 -34.37 15.91 -8.67
N GLU A 240 -34.68 14.70 -9.18
CA GLU A 240 -35.45 13.71 -8.43
C GLU A 240 -34.74 13.25 -7.16
N LEU A 241 -33.44 12.90 -7.27
CA LEU A 241 -32.63 12.47 -6.13
C LEU A 241 -32.45 13.60 -5.10
N SER A 242 -32.26 14.84 -5.57
CA SER A 242 -32.13 16.02 -4.71
C SER A 242 -33.43 16.31 -3.93
N ALA A 243 -34.59 16.17 -4.59
CA ALA A 243 -35.87 16.30 -3.94
C ALA A 243 -36.07 15.22 -2.87
N LYS A 244 -35.79 13.95 -3.18
CA LYS A 244 -35.88 12.85 -2.21
C LYS A 244 -34.92 13.06 -1.02
N SER A 245 -33.71 13.55 -1.27
CA SER A 245 -32.76 13.88 -0.20
C SER A 245 -33.32 14.95 0.74
N SER A 246 -33.96 16.01 0.18
CA SER A 246 -34.54 17.08 0.96
C SER A 246 -35.73 16.59 1.81
N GLU A 247 -36.58 15.72 1.27
CA GLU A 247 -37.67 15.09 2.01
C GLU A 247 -37.15 14.24 3.17
N LEU A 248 -36.12 13.42 2.93
CA LEU A 248 -35.48 12.60 3.96
C LEU A 248 -34.83 13.45 5.06
N ASP A 249 -34.20 14.55 4.71
CA ASP A 249 -33.64 15.49 5.70
C ASP A 249 -34.71 16.07 6.63
N VAL A 250 -35.86 16.42 6.08
CA VAL A 250 -37.02 16.91 6.89
C VAL A 250 -37.52 15.80 7.82
N GLU A 251 -37.67 14.59 7.31
CA GLU A 251 -38.16 13.45 8.12
C GLU A 251 -37.16 13.09 9.24
N ILE A 252 -35.85 13.05 8.95
CA ILE A 252 -34.79 12.83 9.96
C ILE A 252 -34.87 13.90 11.05
N ARG A 253 -34.98 15.17 10.68
CA ARG A 253 -35.09 16.28 11.66
C ARG A 253 -36.33 16.14 12.54
N LYS A 254 -37.46 15.76 11.95
CA LYS A 254 -38.70 15.52 12.69
C LYS A 254 -38.56 14.37 13.68
N GLN A 255 -37.94 13.26 13.26
CA GLN A 255 -37.69 12.12 14.15
C GLN A 255 -36.71 12.46 15.27
N MET A 256 -35.64 13.21 14.97
CA MET A 256 -34.70 13.68 15.98
C MET A 256 -35.33 14.58 17.03
N MET A 257 -36.30 15.43 16.64
CA MET A 257 -37.03 16.28 17.60
C MET A 257 -37.98 15.49 18.53
N CYS A 258 -38.36 14.27 18.13
CA CYS A 258 -39.19 13.39 18.94
C CYS A 258 -38.36 12.52 19.93
N LEU A 259 -37.04 12.47 19.80
CA LEU A 259 -36.17 11.72 20.71
C LEU A 259 -36.08 12.48 22.03
N ARG A 260 -36.56 11.85 23.11
CA ARG A 260 -36.36 12.30 24.49
C ARG A 260 -35.61 11.22 25.23
N TYR A 261 -34.59 11.63 25.99
CA TYR A 261 -33.94 10.77 26.95
C TYR A 261 -34.82 10.79 28.23
N GLU A 262 -35.37 9.61 28.62
CA GLU A 262 -36.02 9.41 29.90
C GLU A 262 -35.02 8.98 30.96
#